data_fb9fb828bda8e61a1baa74393c5aaa01
#
_entry.id   fb9fb828bda8e61a1baa74393c5aaa01
#
_cell.length_a   1.000
_cell.length_b   1.000
_cell.length_c   1.000
_cell.angle_alpha   90.00
_cell.angle_beta   90.00
_cell.angle_gamma   90.00
#
_symmetry.space_group_name_H-M   'P 1'
#
loop_
_entity.id
_entity.type
_entity.pdbx_description
1 polymer ?
#
loop_
_entity_poly.entity_id
_entity_poly.type
_entity_poly.pdbx_seq_one_letter_code
_entity_poly.pdbx_strand_id
1 'polypeptide(L)'
;MLIVILTSIFSFTPNSANPSSIPALKTYALAVINNERTKFHVQPLREGASISADNQARFLLTQLTLTHLDSSGNTPSKRYALNGETGYVAENLSVYHCGDADACKTAISLAVDDMMEDLESRANILNPEMTHVSTGMAVGNGKVVMVFDFEVRRS
;
A
#
# COMPACT_ATOMS: atom_id res chain seq x y z
N MET A 1 55.15 -13.59 17.29
CA MET A 1 54.01 -14.18 16.56
C MET A 1 52.83 -13.21 16.67
N LEU A 2 52.59 -12.44 15.61
CA LEU A 2 51.60 -11.37 15.60
C LEU A 2 50.32 -11.95 14.98
N ILE A 3 49.24 -12.01 15.75
CA ILE A 3 47.92 -12.47 15.27
C ILE A 3 47.16 -11.25 14.76
N VAL A 4 46.99 -11.13 13.44
CA VAL A 4 46.15 -10.14 12.82
C VAL A 4 44.71 -10.69 12.77
N ILE A 5 43.83 -10.15 13.61
CA ILE A 5 42.38 -10.44 13.55
C ILE A 5 41.79 -9.55 12.46
N LEU A 6 41.46 -10.14 11.29
CA LEU A 6 40.65 -9.49 10.27
C LEU A 6 39.19 -9.46 10.73
N THR A 7 38.72 -8.33 11.23
CA THR A 7 37.30 -8.08 11.43
C THR A 7 36.65 -7.73 10.08
N SER A 8 35.97 -8.69 9.48
CA SER A 8 35.13 -8.45 8.32
C SER A 8 33.93 -7.57 8.74
N ILE A 9 33.99 -6.29 8.38
CA ILE A 9 32.84 -5.40 8.52
C ILE A 9 31.85 -5.77 7.41
N PHE A 10 30.82 -6.53 7.74
CA PHE A 10 29.67 -6.70 6.86
C PHE A 10 28.94 -5.36 6.79
N SER A 11 29.19 -4.61 5.73
CA SER A 11 28.37 -3.43 5.39
C SER A 11 27.01 -3.95 4.91
N PHE A 12 26.03 -3.92 5.79
CA PHE A 12 24.64 -4.14 5.42
C PHE A 12 24.18 -2.88 4.65
N THR A 13 24.26 -2.90 3.33
CA THR A 13 23.57 -1.90 2.51
C THR A 13 22.08 -2.27 2.56
N PRO A 14 21.18 -1.39 3.08
CA PRO A 14 19.77 -1.65 2.98
C PRO A 14 19.42 -1.67 1.50
N ASN A 15 18.96 -2.82 1.01
CA ASN A 15 18.48 -2.97 -0.35
C ASN A 15 17.15 -2.20 -0.44
N SER A 16 17.24 -0.88 -0.72
CA SER A 16 16.08 -0.09 -1.04
C SER A 16 15.58 -0.58 -2.40
N ALA A 17 14.38 -1.14 -2.45
CA ALA A 17 13.75 -1.50 -3.71
C ALA A 17 13.87 -0.30 -4.66
N ASN A 18 14.36 -0.55 -5.87
CA ASN A 18 14.55 0.49 -6.87
C ASN A 18 13.22 1.26 -7.04
N PRO A 19 13.20 2.60 -6.91
CA PRO A 19 11.99 3.41 -7.08
C PRO A 19 11.23 3.11 -8.38
N SER A 20 11.91 2.65 -9.42
CA SER A 20 11.29 2.21 -10.68
C SER A 20 10.41 0.96 -10.55
N SER A 21 10.50 0.20 -9.46
CA SER A 21 9.67 -0.98 -9.20
C SER A 21 8.33 -0.63 -8.53
N ILE A 22 8.18 0.53 -7.89
CA ILE A 22 6.94 0.93 -7.20
C ILE A 22 5.74 1.02 -8.16
N PRO A 23 5.82 1.66 -9.34
CA PRO A 23 4.70 1.66 -10.29
C PRO A 23 4.26 0.24 -10.69
N ALA A 24 5.21 -0.67 -10.92
CA ALA A 24 4.91 -2.06 -11.26
C ALA A 24 4.23 -2.80 -10.10
N LEU A 25 4.64 -2.54 -8.85
CA LEU A 25 4.01 -3.10 -7.66
C LEU A 25 2.58 -2.57 -7.47
N LYS A 26 2.33 -1.29 -7.74
CA LYS A 26 0.96 -0.71 -7.70
C LYS A 26 0.05 -1.33 -8.75
N THR A 27 0.54 -1.48 -9.98
CA THR A 27 -0.19 -2.19 -11.05
C THR A 27 -0.52 -3.62 -10.65
N TYR A 28 0.43 -4.32 -10.03
CA TYR A 28 0.21 -5.66 -9.52
C TYR A 28 -0.84 -5.68 -8.41
N ALA A 29 -0.78 -4.75 -7.45
CA ALA A 29 -1.76 -4.66 -6.36
C ALA A 29 -3.19 -4.43 -6.89
N LEU A 30 -3.36 -3.52 -7.87
CA LEU A 30 -4.65 -3.30 -8.53
C LEU A 30 -5.17 -4.59 -9.19
N ALA A 31 -4.29 -5.34 -9.87
CA ALA A 31 -4.68 -6.61 -10.49
C ALA A 31 -5.12 -7.65 -9.46
N VAL A 32 -4.43 -7.77 -8.31
CA VAL A 32 -4.80 -8.70 -7.23
C VAL A 32 -6.17 -8.33 -6.64
N ILE A 33 -6.40 -7.04 -6.32
CA ILE A 33 -7.69 -6.56 -5.83
C ILE A 33 -8.81 -6.83 -6.85
N ASN A 34 -8.58 -6.55 -8.12
CA ASN A 34 -9.57 -6.77 -9.17
C ASN A 34 -9.86 -8.26 -9.40
N ASN A 35 -8.89 -9.14 -9.18
CA ASN A 35 -9.11 -10.58 -9.19
C ASN A 35 -10.10 -11.00 -8.09
N GLU A 36 -9.95 -10.47 -6.86
CA GLU A 36 -10.92 -10.73 -5.79
C GLU A 36 -12.32 -10.22 -6.16
N ARG A 37 -12.41 -8.97 -6.63
CA ARG A 37 -13.71 -8.41 -7.07
C ARG A 37 -14.38 -9.27 -8.13
N THR A 38 -13.62 -9.75 -9.11
CA THR A 38 -14.14 -10.63 -10.18
C THR A 38 -14.68 -11.95 -9.63
N LYS A 39 -13.99 -12.58 -8.66
CA LYS A 39 -14.47 -13.80 -7.99
C LYS A 39 -15.85 -13.62 -7.34
N PHE A 40 -16.14 -12.40 -6.87
CA PHE A 40 -17.42 -12.04 -6.25
C PHE A 40 -18.38 -11.32 -7.19
N HIS A 41 -18.13 -11.36 -8.51
CA HIS A 41 -18.97 -10.72 -9.55
C HIS A 41 -19.16 -9.21 -9.37
N VAL A 42 -18.17 -8.53 -8.76
CA VAL A 42 -18.13 -7.07 -8.62
C VAL A 42 -17.27 -6.49 -9.75
N GLN A 43 -17.70 -5.33 -10.31
CA GLN A 43 -16.97 -4.67 -11.40
C GLN A 43 -15.53 -4.30 -10.96
N PRO A 44 -14.52 -4.51 -11.83
CA PRO A 44 -13.15 -4.11 -11.56
C PRO A 44 -13.03 -2.59 -11.30
N LEU A 45 -12.12 -2.22 -10.40
CA LEU A 45 -11.74 -0.83 -10.15
C LEU A 45 -10.79 -0.33 -11.23
N ARG A 46 -10.85 0.97 -11.51
CA ARG A 46 -9.83 1.70 -12.26
C ARG A 46 -8.76 2.24 -11.31
N GLU A 47 -7.59 2.53 -11.85
CA GLU A 47 -6.56 3.21 -11.10
C GLU A 47 -7.02 4.64 -10.76
N GLY A 48 -6.94 5.01 -9.49
CA GLY A 48 -7.15 6.36 -9.00
C GLY A 48 -5.88 7.21 -9.17
N ALA A 49 -6.03 8.52 -9.08
CA ALA A 49 -4.92 9.47 -9.24
C ALA A 49 -4.64 10.30 -7.98
N SER A 50 -5.24 9.94 -6.83
CA SER A 50 -5.01 10.68 -5.59
C SER A 50 -3.61 10.45 -5.05
N ILE A 51 -2.91 11.55 -4.74
CA ILE A 51 -1.61 11.51 -4.06
C ILE A 51 -1.74 11.26 -2.54
N SER A 52 -2.97 11.29 -2.00
CA SER A 52 -3.26 11.07 -0.58
C SER A 52 -2.69 9.75 -0.10
N ALA A 53 -2.99 8.66 -0.82
CA ALA A 53 -2.52 7.33 -0.49
C ALA A 53 -0.98 7.23 -0.47
N ASP A 54 -0.29 7.84 -1.45
CA ASP A 54 1.19 7.85 -1.49
C ASP A 54 1.80 8.63 -0.32
N ASN A 55 1.21 9.77 0.03
CA ASN A 55 1.67 10.58 1.16
C ASN A 55 1.50 9.80 2.47
N GLN A 56 0.37 9.13 2.64
CA GLN A 56 0.09 8.30 3.81
C GLN A 56 1.04 7.10 3.88
N ALA A 57 1.29 6.40 2.77
CA ALA A 57 2.22 5.27 2.75
C ALA A 57 3.65 5.70 3.16
N ARG A 58 4.13 6.83 2.66
CA ARG A 58 5.44 7.38 3.06
C ARG A 58 5.49 7.75 4.53
N PHE A 59 4.45 8.36 5.06
CA PHE A 59 4.35 8.66 6.49
C PHE A 59 4.37 7.38 7.32
N LEU A 60 3.53 6.40 7.00
CA LEU A 60 3.42 5.14 7.73
C LEU A 60 4.70 4.29 7.68
N LEU A 61 5.52 4.43 6.64
CA LEU A 61 6.81 3.71 6.55
C LEU A 61 7.74 4.05 7.72
N THR A 62 7.61 5.26 8.29
CA THR A 62 8.42 5.73 9.42
C THR A 62 7.76 5.47 10.78
N GLN A 63 6.52 4.97 10.81
CA GLN A 63 5.78 4.72 12.04
C GLN A 63 5.96 3.29 12.55
N LEU A 64 5.74 3.08 13.84
CA LEU A 64 5.75 1.76 14.49
C LEU A 64 4.40 1.02 14.32
N THR A 65 3.32 1.77 14.16
CA THR A 65 1.96 1.26 14.05
C THR A 65 1.23 1.87 12.85
N LEU A 66 0.30 1.11 12.26
CA LEU A 66 -0.59 1.62 11.23
C LEU A 66 -1.67 2.51 11.87
N THR A 67 -1.99 3.61 11.21
CA THR A 67 -3.07 4.51 11.58
C THR A 67 -3.69 5.14 10.34
N HIS A 68 -4.99 5.38 10.36
CA HIS A 68 -5.69 6.13 9.32
C HIS A 68 -5.47 7.64 9.40
N LEU A 69 -4.86 8.13 10.47
CA LEU A 69 -4.53 9.55 10.62
C LEU A 69 -3.14 9.84 10.01
N ASP A 70 -3.01 10.97 9.33
CA ASP A 70 -1.71 11.46 8.87
C ASP A 70 -0.94 12.19 10.00
N SER A 71 0.24 12.73 9.69
CA SER A 71 1.06 13.48 10.65
C SER A 71 0.40 14.74 11.23
N SER A 72 -0.67 15.23 10.59
CA SER A 72 -1.46 16.39 11.04
C SER A 72 -2.78 15.97 11.70
N GLY A 73 -3.02 14.66 11.90
CA GLY A 73 -4.24 14.12 12.47
C GLY A 73 -5.44 14.12 11.51
N ASN A 74 -5.22 14.25 10.20
CA ASN A 74 -6.29 14.21 9.22
C ASN A 74 -6.71 12.77 8.90
N THR A 75 -8.02 12.54 8.83
CA THR A 75 -8.63 11.30 8.35
C THR A 75 -8.46 11.14 6.83
N PRO A 76 -8.67 9.93 6.26
CA PRO A 76 -8.64 9.70 4.81
C PRO A 76 -9.52 10.70 4.04
N SER A 77 -10.76 10.89 4.46
CA SER A 77 -11.69 11.84 3.82
C SER A 77 -11.19 13.28 3.89
N LYS A 78 -10.55 13.67 5.00
CA LYS A 78 -9.99 15.01 5.13
C LYS A 78 -8.77 15.21 4.22
N ARG A 79 -7.85 14.23 4.15
CA ARG A 79 -6.71 14.27 3.24
C ARG A 79 -7.16 14.38 1.78
N TYR A 80 -8.17 13.57 1.41
CA TYR A 80 -8.77 13.56 0.09
C TYR A 80 -9.30 14.95 -0.29
N ALA A 81 -10.11 15.56 0.59
CA ALA A 81 -10.64 16.90 0.38
C ALA A 81 -9.54 17.99 0.32
N LEU A 82 -8.49 17.89 1.13
CA LEU A 82 -7.35 18.83 1.11
C LEU A 82 -6.56 18.76 -0.21
N ASN A 83 -6.58 17.64 -0.91
CA ASN A 83 -5.98 17.47 -2.24
C ASN A 83 -6.91 17.95 -3.37
N GLY A 84 -8.04 18.60 -3.05
CA GLY A 84 -9.00 19.10 -4.02
C GLY A 84 -9.91 18.03 -4.63
N GLU A 85 -9.94 16.84 -4.04
CA GLU A 85 -10.73 15.73 -4.50
C GLU A 85 -12.11 15.73 -3.86
N THR A 86 -13.11 15.24 -4.59
CA THR A 86 -14.51 15.21 -4.14
C THR A 86 -15.07 13.81 -4.22
N GLY A 87 -15.94 13.45 -3.28
CA GLY A 87 -16.58 12.16 -3.24
C GLY A 87 -16.30 11.38 -1.95
N TYR A 88 -16.69 10.12 -1.97
CA TYR A 88 -16.48 9.20 -0.85
C TYR A 88 -15.15 8.47 -1.03
N VAL A 89 -14.43 8.31 0.06
CA VAL A 89 -13.21 7.50 0.15
C VAL A 89 -13.26 6.57 1.36
N ALA A 90 -12.88 5.32 1.16
CA ALA A 90 -12.62 4.35 2.22
C ALA A 90 -11.17 3.87 2.10
N GLU A 91 -10.50 3.62 3.22
CA GLU A 91 -9.08 3.30 3.23
C GLU A 91 -8.81 1.93 3.87
N ASN A 92 -8.03 1.09 3.19
CA ASN A 92 -7.40 -0.07 3.78
C ASN A 92 -5.89 0.14 3.91
N LEU A 93 -5.30 -0.34 5.00
CA LEU A 93 -3.88 -0.23 5.31
C LEU A 93 -3.25 -1.60 5.51
N SER A 94 -2.01 -1.77 5.07
CA SER A 94 -1.25 -2.97 5.36
C SER A 94 0.26 -2.71 5.39
N VAL A 95 0.99 -3.54 6.13
CA VAL A 95 2.46 -3.57 6.16
C VAL A 95 2.94 -5.00 6.19
N TYR A 96 3.90 -5.32 5.33
CA TYR A 96 4.52 -6.63 5.24
C TYR A 96 6.02 -6.53 5.07
N HIS A 97 6.76 -7.54 5.53
CA HIS A 97 8.17 -7.66 5.22
C HIS A 97 8.38 -8.01 3.75
N CYS A 98 9.31 -7.31 3.09
CA CYS A 98 9.79 -7.68 1.76
C CYS A 98 11.23 -7.20 1.55
N GLY A 99 12.09 -8.09 1.05
CA GLY A 99 13.51 -7.79 0.81
C GLY A 99 13.82 -7.37 -0.63
N ASP A 100 12.99 -7.75 -1.58
CA ASP A 100 13.14 -7.50 -3.00
C ASP A 100 11.78 -7.36 -3.70
N ALA A 101 11.78 -7.12 -5.00
CA ALA A 101 10.56 -6.88 -5.77
C ALA A 101 9.61 -8.09 -5.80
N ASP A 102 10.13 -9.31 -5.88
CA ASP A 102 9.30 -10.53 -5.93
C ASP A 102 8.73 -10.85 -4.54
N ALA A 103 9.53 -10.68 -3.48
CA ALA A 103 9.04 -10.74 -2.11
C ALA A 103 7.96 -9.69 -1.83
N CYS A 104 8.07 -8.47 -2.41
CA CYS A 104 7.06 -7.44 -2.29
C CYS A 104 5.77 -7.80 -3.04
N LYS A 105 5.82 -8.48 -4.19
CA LYS A 105 4.61 -9.00 -4.85
C LYS A 105 3.92 -10.06 -4.00
N THR A 106 4.69 -10.98 -3.42
CA THR A 106 4.15 -11.98 -2.48
C THR A 106 3.48 -11.30 -1.28
N ALA A 107 4.13 -10.29 -0.70
CA ALA A 107 3.60 -9.49 0.41
C ALA A 107 2.28 -8.79 0.03
N ILE A 108 2.16 -8.26 -1.19
CA ILE A 108 0.92 -7.64 -1.70
C ILE A 108 -0.21 -8.67 -1.77
N SER A 109 0.06 -9.87 -2.29
CA SER A 109 -0.95 -10.93 -2.36
C SER A 109 -1.44 -11.33 -0.97
N LEU A 110 -0.51 -11.57 -0.03
CA LEU A 110 -0.85 -11.90 1.36
C LEU A 110 -1.64 -10.77 2.05
N ALA A 111 -1.28 -9.51 1.80
CA ALA A 111 -2.00 -8.37 2.35
C ALA A 111 -3.46 -8.32 1.86
N VAL A 112 -3.70 -8.60 0.58
CA VAL A 112 -5.07 -8.63 0.03
C VAL A 112 -5.83 -9.84 0.57
N ASP A 113 -5.19 -11.01 0.72
CA ASP A 113 -5.80 -12.19 1.34
C ASP A 113 -6.26 -11.88 2.77
N ASP A 114 -5.40 -11.27 3.60
CA ASP A 114 -5.76 -10.87 4.97
C ASP A 114 -6.90 -9.82 4.99
N MET A 115 -6.87 -8.86 4.05
CA MET A 115 -7.96 -7.88 3.91
C MET A 115 -9.29 -8.55 3.52
N MET A 116 -9.26 -9.65 2.78
CA MET A 116 -10.47 -10.41 2.43
C MET A 116 -11.00 -11.25 3.60
N GLU A 117 -10.19 -11.52 4.62
CA GLU A 117 -10.61 -12.16 5.85
C GLU A 117 -11.17 -11.16 6.89
N ASP A 118 -10.70 -9.89 6.84
CA ASP A 118 -11.19 -8.80 7.69
C ASP A 118 -12.50 -8.21 7.14
N LEU A 119 -13.54 -8.13 7.99
CA LEU A 119 -14.89 -7.74 7.54
C LEU A 119 -14.94 -6.31 6.97
N GLU A 120 -14.23 -5.35 7.57
CA GLU A 120 -14.27 -3.94 7.15
C GLU A 120 -13.47 -3.76 5.87
N SER A 121 -12.26 -4.30 5.82
CA SER A 121 -11.40 -4.23 4.65
C SER A 121 -12.02 -4.94 3.44
N ARG A 122 -12.62 -6.11 3.66
CA ARG A 122 -13.37 -6.84 2.64
C ARG A 122 -14.55 -6.06 2.11
N ALA A 123 -15.31 -5.40 3.01
CA ALA A 123 -16.45 -4.56 2.61
C ALA A 123 -16.00 -3.43 1.67
N ASN A 124 -14.85 -2.81 1.92
CA ASN A 124 -14.27 -1.79 1.05
C ASN A 124 -13.89 -2.37 -0.32
N ILE A 125 -13.19 -3.52 -0.34
CA ILE A 125 -12.77 -4.19 -1.59
C ILE A 125 -13.97 -4.60 -2.44
N LEU A 126 -15.02 -5.13 -1.82
CA LEU A 126 -16.19 -5.68 -2.53
C LEU A 126 -17.35 -4.69 -2.70
N ASN A 127 -17.20 -3.43 -2.25
CA ASN A 127 -18.25 -2.43 -2.42
C ASN A 127 -18.50 -2.16 -3.93
N PRO A 128 -19.71 -2.43 -4.43
CA PRO A 128 -20.03 -2.23 -5.86
C PRO A 128 -20.10 -0.76 -6.26
N GLU A 129 -20.23 0.17 -5.32
CA GLU A 129 -20.24 1.61 -5.61
C GLU A 129 -18.84 2.17 -5.85
N MET A 130 -17.77 1.49 -5.39
CA MET A 130 -16.40 1.91 -5.63
C MET A 130 -16.04 1.75 -7.10
N THR A 131 -15.51 2.79 -7.70
CA THR A 131 -15.16 2.87 -9.12
C THR A 131 -13.66 2.93 -9.36
N HIS A 132 -12.90 3.46 -8.40
CA HIS A 132 -11.45 3.63 -8.49
C HIS A 132 -10.77 3.21 -7.17
N VAL A 133 -9.48 2.92 -7.24
CA VAL A 133 -8.60 2.81 -6.08
C VAL A 133 -7.30 3.54 -6.34
N SER A 134 -6.97 4.50 -5.48
CA SER A 134 -5.65 5.11 -5.46
C SER A 134 -4.75 4.29 -4.54
N THR A 135 -3.71 3.69 -5.11
CA THR A 135 -2.77 2.85 -4.37
C THR A 135 -1.56 3.67 -3.96
N GLY A 136 -1.39 3.86 -2.66
CA GLY A 136 -0.17 4.38 -2.06
C GLY A 136 0.77 3.24 -1.69
N MET A 137 2.06 3.40 -2.01
CA MET A 137 3.05 2.39 -1.70
C MET A 137 4.39 3.01 -1.31
N ALA A 138 4.96 2.54 -0.20
CA ALA A 138 6.29 2.93 0.23
C ALA A 138 7.07 1.67 0.63
N VAL A 139 8.30 1.55 0.11
CA VAL A 139 9.20 0.43 0.34
C VAL A 139 10.46 0.93 1.01
N GLY A 140 10.85 0.33 2.11
CA GLY A 140 12.07 0.67 2.84
C GLY A 140 12.18 -0.14 4.13
N ASN A 141 13.38 -0.20 4.70
CA ASN A 141 13.64 -0.91 5.95
C ASN A 141 13.17 -2.38 5.94
N GLY A 142 13.28 -3.07 4.78
CA GLY A 142 12.87 -4.46 4.62
C GLY A 142 11.36 -4.68 4.67
N LYS A 143 10.56 -3.64 4.44
CA LYS A 143 9.09 -3.72 4.45
C LYS A 143 8.47 -2.91 3.31
N VAL A 144 7.26 -3.28 2.96
CA VAL A 144 6.35 -2.52 2.11
C VAL A 144 5.15 -2.08 2.93
N VAL A 145 4.81 -0.79 2.86
CA VAL A 145 3.56 -0.23 3.38
C VAL A 145 2.64 0.02 2.19
N MET A 146 1.41 -0.42 2.32
CA MET A 146 0.36 -0.29 1.31
C MET A 146 -0.82 0.48 1.88
N VAL A 147 -1.31 1.44 1.12
CA VAL A 147 -2.51 2.22 1.41
C VAL A 147 -3.41 2.13 0.19
N PHE A 148 -4.65 1.72 0.39
CA PHE A 148 -5.65 1.61 -0.68
C PHE A 148 -6.81 2.55 -0.36
N ASP A 149 -6.85 3.68 -1.07
CA ASP A 149 -7.97 4.62 -1.02
C ASP A 149 -9.00 4.23 -2.09
N PHE A 150 -10.09 3.56 -1.67
CA PHE A 150 -11.21 3.19 -2.54
C PHE A 150 -12.14 4.38 -2.72
N GLU A 151 -12.47 4.71 -3.96
CA GLU A 151 -13.11 5.96 -4.32
C GLU A 151 -14.39 5.74 -5.13
N VAL A 152 -15.41 6.55 -4.83
CA VAL A 152 -16.58 6.73 -5.69
C VAL A 152 -16.35 7.99 -6.52
N ARG A 153 -15.96 7.82 -7.77
CA ARG A 153 -15.88 8.94 -8.73
C ARG A 153 -17.13 8.94 -9.60
N ARG A 154 -17.89 10.02 -9.54
CA ARG A 154 -19.02 10.24 -10.45
C ARG A 154 -18.45 10.81 -11.76
N SER A 155 -18.77 10.14 -12.87
CA SER A 155 -18.49 10.61 -14.24
C SER A 155 -19.31 11.85 -14.56
#